data_00963f544adea6b7cb27f1979167fcf2
#
_entry.id   00963f544adea6b7cb27f1979167fcf2
#
_cell.length_a   1.000
_cell.length_b   1.000
_cell.length_c   1.000
_cell.angle_alpha   90.00
_cell.angle_beta   90.00
_cell.angle_gamma   90.00
#
_symmetry.space_group_name_H-M   'P 1'
#
loop_
_entity.id
_entity.type
_entity.pdbx_description
1 polymer ?
#
loop_
_entity_poly.entity_id
_entity_poly.type
_entity_poly.pdbx_seq_one_letter_code
_entity_poly.pdbx_strand_id
1 'polypeptide(L)'
;MSIWVLDNAAGTFTHTEFGPYAGWTARTLTVKKDETANIAWTNVDGRVSVWNYELDSAGYSQITYGAFSGWTAQGITDSADGSACVLWDNVNGSASLWGLDNGTGAYTHHEFGPYAGWTAMAVSAGP
;
A
#
# COMPACT_ATOMS: atom_id res chain seq x y z
N MET A 1 -9.93 9.60 -5.33
CA MET A 1 -9.21 9.65 -4.03
C MET A 1 -8.76 11.07 -3.78
N SER A 2 -8.81 11.52 -2.53
CA SER A 2 -8.24 12.82 -2.11
C SER A 2 -7.24 12.57 -0.99
N ILE A 3 -6.06 13.19 -1.08
CA ILE A 3 -5.04 13.19 -0.02
C ILE A 3 -5.05 14.58 0.61
N TRP A 4 -5.21 14.63 1.92
CA TRP A 4 -5.23 15.85 2.70
C TRP A 4 -4.00 15.88 3.62
N VAL A 5 -3.25 16.97 3.56
CA VAL A 5 -2.14 17.25 4.46
C VAL A 5 -2.59 18.35 5.41
N LEU A 6 -2.64 18.02 6.69
CA LEU A 6 -3.17 18.88 7.75
C LEU A 6 -2.01 19.51 8.52
N ASP A 7 -2.00 20.81 8.65
CA ASP A 7 -1.17 21.54 9.62
C ASP A 7 -1.99 21.78 10.89
N ASN A 8 -1.81 20.93 11.88
CA ASN A 8 -2.57 21.01 13.13
C ASN A 8 -2.23 22.26 13.97
N ALA A 9 -1.03 22.82 13.81
CA ALA A 9 -0.62 24.02 14.53
C ALA A 9 -1.28 25.28 13.94
N ALA A 10 -1.33 25.37 12.60
CA ALA A 10 -1.95 26.50 11.91
C ALA A 10 -3.46 26.33 11.69
N GLY A 11 -3.98 25.10 11.83
CA GLY A 11 -5.38 24.79 11.51
C GLY A 11 -5.68 24.87 10.02
N THR A 12 -4.68 24.70 9.17
CA THR A 12 -4.80 24.76 7.71
C THR A 12 -4.63 23.38 7.09
N PHE A 13 -5.01 23.26 5.84
CA PHE A 13 -4.81 22.05 5.06
C PHE A 13 -4.53 22.37 3.59
N THR A 14 -3.83 21.44 2.95
CA THR A 14 -3.77 21.32 1.48
C THR A 14 -4.36 20.00 1.07
N HIS A 15 -4.92 19.91 -0.13
CA HIS A 15 -5.39 18.63 -0.65
C HIS A 15 -5.09 18.46 -2.13
N THR A 16 -4.91 17.23 -2.53
CA THR A 16 -4.70 16.84 -3.93
C THR A 16 -5.66 15.72 -4.28
N GLU A 17 -6.33 15.85 -5.43
CA GLU A 17 -7.28 14.86 -5.91
C GLU A 17 -6.69 14.03 -7.05
N PHE A 18 -6.99 12.74 -7.05
CA PHE A 18 -6.56 11.78 -8.05
C PHE A 18 -7.73 10.98 -8.58
N GLY A 19 -7.72 10.75 -9.90
CA GLY A 19 -8.74 9.98 -10.58
C GLY A 19 -9.88 10.86 -11.12
N PRO A 20 -11.00 10.21 -11.45
CA PRO A 20 -11.36 8.82 -11.18
C PRO A 20 -10.55 7.81 -12.00
N TYR A 21 -10.18 6.69 -11.38
CA TYR A 21 -9.52 5.56 -12.02
C TYR A 21 -10.43 4.34 -11.98
N ALA A 22 -11.01 3.99 -13.13
CA ALA A 22 -12.00 2.91 -13.24
C ALA A 22 -11.44 1.57 -12.72
N GLY A 23 -12.17 0.93 -11.82
CA GLY A 23 -11.80 -0.36 -11.22
C GLY A 23 -10.78 -0.28 -10.07
N TRP A 24 -10.16 0.88 -9.81
CA TRP A 24 -9.17 1.05 -8.76
C TRP A 24 -9.78 1.63 -7.48
N THR A 25 -9.33 1.12 -6.36
CA THR A 25 -9.69 1.60 -5.02
C THR A 25 -8.43 1.80 -4.19
N ALA A 26 -8.23 3.01 -3.64
CA ALA A 26 -7.20 3.25 -2.64
C ALA A 26 -7.59 2.54 -1.34
N ARG A 27 -6.70 1.71 -0.82
CA ARG A 27 -6.97 0.87 0.36
C ARG A 27 -6.37 1.41 1.63
N THR A 28 -5.11 1.78 1.56
CA THR A 28 -4.35 2.17 2.74
C THR A 28 -3.17 3.04 2.35
N LEU A 29 -2.73 3.82 3.28
CA LEU A 29 -1.55 4.66 3.13
C LEU A 29 -0.72 4.61 4.40
N THR A 30 0.59 4.75 4.25
CA THR A 30 1.54 4.95 5.34
C THR A 30 2.43 6.14 5.03
N VAL A 31 2.74 6.95 6.02
CA VAL A 31 3.56 8.15 5.87
C VAL A 31 4.92 7.91 6.49
N LYS A 32 5.97 8.22 5.73
CA LYS A 32 7.37 8.10 6.15
C LYS A 32 7.86 9.38 6.81
N LYS A 33 9.00 9.27 7.50
CA LYS A 33 9.66 10.42 8.14
C LYS A 33 10.24 11.44 7.16
N ASP A 34 10.44 11.05 5.90
CA ASP A 34 10.97 11.90 4.83
C ASP A 34 9.86 12.68 4.08
N GLU A 35 8.66 12.75 4.65
CA GLU A 35 7.49 13.41 4.06
C GLU A 35 7.01 12.77 2.74
N THR A 36 7.32 11.51 2.53
CA THR A 36 6.72 10.70 1.48
C THR A 36 5.67 9.77 2.05
N ALA A 37 4.76 9.28 1.21
CA ALA A 37 3.75 8.30 1.59
C ALA A 37 3.72 7.14 0.60
N ASN A 38 3.60 5.92 1.10
CA ASN A 38 3.23 4.78 0.28
C ASN A 38 1.72 4.58 0.30
N ILE A 39 1.11 4.44 -0.86
CA ILE A 39 -0.33 4.25 -1.02
C ILE A 39 -0.56 2.96 -1.79
N ALA A 40 -1.33 2.05 -1.21
CA ALA A 40 -1.73 0.83 -1.89
C ALA A 40 -3.11 0.99 -2.53
N TRP A 41 -3.16 0.67 -3.81
CA TRP A 41 -4.39 0.60 -4.61
C TRP A 41 -4.66 -0.83 -5.02
N THR A 42 -5.91 -1.24 -5.02
CA THR A 42 -6.35 -2.51 -5.56
C THR A 42 -7.25 -2.28 -6.76
N ASN A 43 -7.13 -3.14 -7.77
CA ASN A 43 -8.04 -3.19 -8.91
C ASN A 43 -9.00 -4.37 -8.76
N VAL A 44 -10.19 -4.24 -9.33
CA VAL A 44 -11.21 -5.31 -9.35
C VAL A 44 -10.72 -6.58 -10.05
N ASP A 45 -9.69 -6.50 -10.88
CA ASP A 45 -9.09 -7.63 -11.59
C ASP A 45 -7.97 -8.34 -10.79
N GLY A 46 -7.69 -7.91 -9.55
CA GLY A 46 -6.67 -8.49 -8.66
C GLY A 46 -5.28 -7.88 -8.79
N ARG A 47 -5.10 -6.84 -9.60
CA ARG A 47 -3.84 -6.07 -9.61
C ARG A 47 -3.74 -5.18 -8.38
N VAL A 48 -2.51 -4.91 -7.97
CA VAL A 48 -2.18 -3.94 -6.93
C VAL A 48 -1.20 -2.92 -7.48
N SER A 49 -1.42 -1.65 -7.21
CA SER A 49 -0.46 -0.59 -7.49
C SER A 49 0.01 0.04 -6.18
N VAL A 50 1.30 0.16 -6.03
CA VAL A 50 1.93 0.87 -4.91
C VAL A 50 2.49 2.17 -5.43
N TRP A 51 2.01 3.26 -4.86
CA TRP A 51 2.47 4.61 -5.17
C TRP A 51 3.40 5.09 -4.09
N ASN A 52 4.53 5.67 -4.49
CA ASN A 52 5.35 6.50 -3.63
C ASN A 52 5.02 7.96 -3.94
N TYR A 53 4.35 8.63 -3.02
CA TYR A 53 3.79 9.96 -3.17
C TYR A 53 4.58 10.98 -2.34
N GLU A 54 4.91 12.11 -2.93
CA GLU A 54 5.60 13.23 -2.27
C GLU A 54 4.57 14.23 -1.73
N LEU A 55 4.54 14.42 -0.40
CA LEU A 55 3.52 15.25 0.25
C LEU A 55 3.69 16.74 -0.04
N ASP A 56 4.90 17.19 -0.32
CA ASP A 56 5.23 18.60 -0.55
C ASP A 56 5.02 19.04 -2.01
N SER A 57 5.32 18.17 -2.97
CA SER A 57 5.30 18.48 -4.41
C SER A 57 4.09 17.91 -5.15
N ALA A 58 3.35 17.01 -4.50
CA ALA A 58 2.30 16.18 -5.10
C ALA A 58 2.80 15.31 -6.27
N GLY A 59 4.12 15.11 -6.38
CA GLY A 59 4.72 14.15 -7.29
C GLY A 59 4.50 12.71 -6.84
N TYR A 60 4.47 11.76 -7.77
CA TYR A 60 4.40 10.35 -7.42
C TYR A 60 5.05 9.47 -8.48
N SER A 61 5.54 8.33 -8.03
CA SER A 61 5.88 7.17 -8.86
C SER A 61 4.99 6.00 -8.48
N GLN A 62 4.80 5.05 -9.39
CA GLN A 62 3.97 3.88 -9.13
C GLN A 62 4.55 2.62 -9.74
N ILE A 63 4.31 1.50 -9.07
CA ILE A 63 4.63 0.17 -9.57
C ILE A 63 3.39 -0.69 -9.41
N THR A 64 3.03 -1.43 -10.47
CA THR A 64 1.85 -2.30 -10.47
C THR A 64 2.28 -3.76 -10.50
N TYR A 65 1.65 -4.56 -9.65
CA TYR A 65 1.89 -6.00 -9.48
C TYR A 65 0.63 -6.80 -9.83
N GLY A 66 0.81 -8.00 -10.35
CA GLY A 66 -0.28 -8.95 -10.63
C GLY A 66 -0.83 -8.80 -12.06
N ALA A 67 -2.05 -9.30 -12.36
CA ALA A 67 -3.03 -9.82 -11.38
C ALA A 67 -2.61 -11.19 -10.81
N PHE A 68 -2.88 -11.41 -9.52
CA PHE A 68 -2.64 -12.69 -8.86
C PHE A 68 -3.98 -13.30 -8.44
N SER A 69 -4.38 -14.38 -9.13
CA SER A 69 -5.68 -15.01 -8.92
C SER A 69 -5.83 -15.51 -7.47
N GLY A 70 -6.93 -15.12 -6.83
CA GLY A 70 -7.25 -15.51 -5.45
C GLY A 70 -6.56 -14.67 -4.37
N TRP A 71 -5.63 -13.78 -4.72
CA TRP A 71 -4.93 -12.91 -3.79
C TRP A 71 -5.53 -11.50 -3.75
N THR A 72 -5.59 -10.93 -2.56
CA THR A 72 -6.05 -9.55 -2.33
C THR A 72 -5.08 -8.86 -1.39
N ALA A 73 -4.58 -7.68 -1.77
CA ALA A 73 -3.77 -6.87 -0.85
C ALA A 73 -4.67 -6.27 0.24
N GLN A 74 -4.29 -6.47 1.49
CA GLN A 74 -5.05 -6.04 2.66
C GLN A 74 -4.49 -4.77 3.29
N GLY A 75 -3.20 -4.56 3.23
CA GLY A 75 -2.58 -3.40 3.85
C GLY A 75 -1.15 -3.16 3.39
N ILE A 76 -0.67 -1.95 3.67
CA ILE A 76 0.71 -1.55 3.47
C ILE A 76 1.23 -0.87 4.73
N THR A 77 2.50 -1.09 5.02
CA THR A 77 3.25 -0.38 6.06
C THR A 77 4.69 -0.17 5.61
N ASP A 78 5.40 0.73 6.27
CA ASP A 78 6.83 0.95 6.00
C ASP A 78 7.68 0.24 7.05
N SER A 79 8.77 -0.38 6.60
CA SER A 79 9.81 -0.91 7.47
C SER A 79 10.74 0.21 7.95
N ALA A 80 11.51 -0.05 9.01
CA ALA A 80 12.46 0.91 9.56
C ALA A 80 13.54 1.36 8.57
N ASP A 81 13.85 0.54 7.57
CA ASP A 81 14.78 0.83 6.48
C ASP A 81 14.17 1.63 5.31
N GLY A 82 12.88 1.99 5.42
CA GLY A 82 12.15 2.73 4.39
C GLY A 82 11.57 1.88 3.25
N SER A 83 11.77 0.56 3.26
CA SER A 83 11.08 -0.34 2.35
C SER A 83 9.60 -0.46 2.72
N ALA A 84 8.75 -0.71 1.72
CA ALA A 84 7.34 -0.97 1.99
C ALA A 84 7.09 -2.46 2.21
N CYS A 85 6.17 -2.78 3.13
CA CYS A 85 5.66 -4.14 3.33
C CYS A 85 4.19 -4.19 2.92
N VAL A 86 3.82 -5.16 2.08
CA VAL A 86 2.43 -5.39 1.67
C VAL A 86 1.97 -6.74 2.19
N LEU A 87 0.83 -6.74 2.87
CA LEU A 87 0.15 -7.96 3.31
C LEU A 87 -0.87 -8.37 2.26
N TRP A 88 -0.81 -9.63 1.85
CA TRP A 88 -1.76 -10.28 0.97
C TRP A 88 -2.51 -11.39 1.69
N ASP A 89 -3.77 -11.53 1.37
CA ASP A 89 -4.63 -12.63 1.78
C ASP A 89 -5.11 -13.42 0.57
N ASN A 90 -5.16 -14.74 0.69
CA ASN A 90 -5.66 -15.63 -0.35
C ASN A 90 -6.97 -16.28 0.09
N VAL A 91 -7.88 -16.46 -0.86
CA VAL A 91 -9.18 -17.13 -0.62
C VAL A 91 -9.07 -18.54 -0.03
N ASN A 92 -7.91 -19.19 -0.14
CA ASN A 92 -7.65 -20.51 0.46
C ASN A 92 -7.19 -20.45 1.92
N GLY A 93 -7.07 -19.27 2.52
CA GLY A 93 -6.58 -19.07 3.89
C GLY A 93 -5.06 -18.92 4.00
N SER A 94 -4.33 -18.78 2.88
CA SER A 94 -2.92 -18.40 2.92
C SER A 94 -2.76 -16.90 3.04
N ALA A 95 -1.69 -16.47 3.70
CA ALA A 95 -1.25 -15.07 3.71
C ALA A 95 0.16 -14.96 3.13
N SER A 96 0.48 -13.83 2.52
CA SER A 96 1.83 -13.53 2.04
C SER A 96 2.24 -12.14 2.47
N LEU A 97 3.45 -12.00 2.99
CA LEU A 97 4.04 -10.72 3.36
C LEU A 97 5.17 -10.41 2.38
N TRP A 98 5.03 -9.29 1.69
CA TRP A 98 5.99 -8.82 0.70
C TRP A 98 6.80 -7.65 1.24
N GLY A 99 8.13 -7.71 1.10
CA GLY A 99 9.01 -6.57 1.25
C GLY A 99 9.33 -5.98 -0.13
N LEU A 100 9.02 -4.71 -0.34
CA LEU A 100 9.16 -4.03 -1.62
C LEU A 100 10.34 -3.06 -1.60
N ASP A 101 11.17 -3.13 -2.63
CA ASP A 101 12.13 -2.07 -2.94
C ASP A 101 11.43 -0.99 -3.77
N ASN A 102 11.17 0.16 -3.18
CA ASN A 102 10.46 1.27 -3.82
C ASN A 102 11.22 1.88 -5.00
N GLY A 103 12.55 1.72 -5.06
CA GLY A 103 13.36 2.26 -6.16
C GLY A 103 13.34 1.39 -7.40
N THR A 104 13.35 0.07 -7.23
CA THR A 104 13.46 -0.89 -8.34
C THR A 104 12.17 -1.64 -8.62
N GLY A 105 11.24 -1.69 -7.66
CA GLY A 105 10.04 -2.52 -7.71
C GLY A 105 10.30 -4.01 -7.49
N ALA A 106 11.52 -4.39 -7.15
CA ALA A 106 11.84 -5.75 -6.75
C ALA A 106 11.15 -6.08 -5.42
N TYR A 107 10.83 -7.34 -5.20
CA TYR A 107 10.21 -7.77 -3.95
C TYR A 107 10.74 -9.13 -3.49
N THR A 108 10.69 -9.32 -2.18
CA THR A 108 10.81 -10.61 -1.51
C THR A 108 9.49 -10.95 -0.85
N HIS A 109 9.17 -12.24 -0.68
CA HIS A 109 7.93 -12.61 -0.03
C HIS A 109 8.10 -13.84 0.86
N HIS A 110 7.24 -13.91 1.88
CA HIS A 110 7.06 -15.08 2.74
C HIS A 110 5.59 -15.44 2.77
N GLU A 111 5.27 -16.71 2.53
CA GLU A 111 3.93 -17.24 2.58
C GLU A 111 3.69 -18.04 3.86
N PHE A 112 2.47 -17.93 4.38
CA PHE A 112 2.00 -18.61 5.58
C PHE A 112 0.69 -19.33 5.29
N GLY A 113 0.52 -20.51 5.85
CA GLY A 113 -0.70 -21.28 5.68
C GLY A 113 -0.60 -22.33 4.58
N PRO A 114 -1.74 -22.78 4.01
CA PRO A 114 -3.09 -22.24 4.26
C PRO A 114 -3.64 -22.59 5.65
N TYR A 115 -4.36 -21.65 6.26
CA TYR A 115 -5.05 -21.81 7.54
C TYR A 115 -6.56 -21.70 7.29
N ALA A 116 -7.25 -22.83 7.19
CA ALA A 116 -8.66 -22.84 6.82
C ALA A 116 -9.53 -21.99 7.77
N GLY A 117 -10.34 -21.12 7.19
CA GLY A 117 -11.22 -20.22 7.93
C GLY A 117 -10.55 -18.97 8.52
N TRP A 118 -9.26 -18.75 8.25
CA TRP A 118 -8.54 -17.53 8.66
C TRP A 118 -8.37 -16.57 7.50
N THR A 119 -8.36 -15.29 7.82
CA THR A 119 -8.16 -14.17 6.87
C THR A 119 -7.13 -13.21 7.46
N ALA A 120 -6.11 -12.88 6.70
CA ALA A 120 -5.16 -11.84 7.08
C ALA A 120 -5.81 -10.46 6.92
N MET A 121 -5.79 -9.62 7.95
CA MET A 121 -6.56 -8.39 7.98
C MET A 121 -5.72 -7.12 7.89
N ALA A 122 -4.57 -7.08 8.55
CA ALA A 122 -3.75 -5.87 8.64
C ALA A 122 -2.28 -6.19 8.90
N VAL A 123 -1.41 -5.25 8.54
CA VAL A 123 0.02 -5.26 8.83
C VAL A 123 0.41 -3.92 9.43
N SER A 124 1.31 -3.94 10.40
CA SER A 124 1.94 -2.75 10.93
C SER A 124 3.41 -3.03 11.20
N ALA A 125 4.28 -2.04 10.94
CA ALA A 125 5.67 -2.10 11.38
C ALA A 125 5.75 -1.68 12.86
N GLY A 126 6.63 -2.32 13.60
CA GLY A 126 6.99 -1.90 14.95
C GLY A 126 7.79 -0.59 14.95
N PRO A 127 7.97 -0.01 16.12
CA PRO A 127 8.77 1.21 16.28
C PRO A 127 10.24 0.98 15.93
#